data_45e9bb028179631e935396288e9d4626
#
_entry.id   45e9bb028179631e935396288e9d4626
#
_cell.length_a   1.000
_cell.length_b   1.000
_cell.length_c   1.000
_cell.angle_alpha   90.00
_cell.angle_beta   90.00
_cell.angle_gamma   90.00
#
_symmetry.space_group_name_H-M   'P 1'
#
loop_
_entity.id
_entity.type
_entity.pdbx_description
1 polymer ?
#
loop_
_entity_poly.entity_id
_entity_poly.type
_entity_poly.pdbx_seq_one_letter_code
_entity_poly.pdbx_strand_id
1 'polypeptide(L)'
;MEERVGFLGFGEAASHIAAGFRDQGLNGMIAFDVTLKTEGERRRILEERLAATGVVPTASLKELTEKAQIIFLIVPPKFAKDAAMEALPFMTEKHLFCDLTTNRPAVKEELGQTFAQRGVLYVD
;
A
#
# COMPACT_ATOMS: atom_id res chain seq x y z
N MET A 1 -14.85 13.79 -7.49
CA MET A 1 -14.18 13.36 -6.24
C MET A 1 -12.78 12.89 -6.60
N GLU A 2 -11.79 13.45 -5.95
CA GLU A 2 -10.42 13.07 -6.22
C GLU A 2 -10.10 11.69 -5.66
N GLU A 3 -9.37 10.90 -6.43
CA GLU A 3 -8.86 9.61 -5.97
C GLU A 3 -7.66 9.83 -5.06
N ARG A 4 -7.60 9.06 -3.99
CA ARG A 4 -6.52 9.14 -3.02
C ARG A 4 -5.58 7.95 -3.19
N VAL A 5 -4.29 8.23 -3.09
CA VAL A 5 -3.25 7.20 -3.15
C VAL A 5 -2.93 6.73 -1.74
N GLY A 6 -2.87 5.42 -1.59
CA GLY A 6 -2.46 4.77 -0.35
C GLY A 6 -1.31 3.80 -0.58
N PHE A 7 -0.52 3.61 0.47
CA PHE A 7 0.59 2.65 0.46
C PHE A 7 0.31 1.55 1.47
N LEU A 8 0.37 0.32 1.02
CA LEU A 8 0.40 -0.85 1.89
C LEU A 8 1.86 -1.26 2.03
N GLY A 9 2.43 -0.96 3.19
CA GLY A 9 3.86 -0.99 3.41
C GLY A 9 4.49 0.37 3.14
N PHE A 10 5.29 0.86 4.09
CA PHE A 10 5.90 2.19 3.96
C PHE A 10 7.36 2.18 4.43
N GLY A 11 8.15 1.34 3.79
CA GLY A 11 9.58 1.30 4.00
C GLY A 11 10.31 2.37 3.20
N GLU A 12 11.62 2.19 3.04
CA GLU A 12 12.45 3.16 2.35
C GLU A 12 11.99 3.40 0.90
N ALA A 13 11.74 2.33 0.15
CA ALA A 13 11.31 2.46 -1.25
C ALA A 13 10.01 3.24 -1.37
N ALA A 14 9.02 2.93 -0.53
CA ALA A 14 7.74 3.63 -0.55
C ALA A 14 7.91 5.10 -0.21
N SER A 15 8.78 5.42 0.75
CA SER A 15 9.02 6.80 1.13
C SER A 15 9.62 7.62 0.00
N HIS A 16 10.51 7.03 -0.79
CA HIS A 16 11.08 7.70 -1.96
C HIS A 16 10.03 7.93 -3.04
N ILE A 17 9.17 6.96 -3.28
CA ILE A 17 8.07 7.10 -4.26
C ILE A 17 7.11 8.20 -3.81
N ALA A 18 6.74 8.20 -2.53
CA ALA A 18 5.83 9.21 -1.98
C ALA A 18 6.44 10.62 -2.09
N ALA A 19 7.73 10.76 -1.81
CA ALA A 19 8.41 12.04 -1.95
C ALA A 19 8.36 12.53 -3.40
N GLY A 20 8.56 11.63 -4.36
CA GLY A 20 8.47 11.97 -5.78
C GLY A 20 7.06 12.41 -6.17
N PHE A 21 6.04 11.72 -5.69
CA PHE A 21 4.66 12.09 -5.94
C PHE A 21 4.34 13.48 -5.36
N ARG A 22 4.80 13.72 -4.13
CA ARG A 22 4.59 15.03 -3.51
C ARG A 22 5.24 16.14 -4.32
N ASP A 23 6.45 15.90 -4.82
CA ASP A 23 7.16 16.89 -5.64
C ASP A 23 6.42 17.19 -6.94
N GLN A 24 5.59 16.26 -7.41
CA GLN A 24 4.74 16.45 -8.58
C GLN A 24 3.37 17.04 -8.22
N GLY A 25 3.17 17.39 -6.96
CA GLY A 25 1.94 18.05 -6.53
C GLY A 25 0.86 17.13 -5.95
N LEU A 26 1.14 15.85 -5.77
CA LEU A 26 0.15 14.94 -5.19
C LEU A 26 0.08 15.14 -3.67
N ASN A 27 -1.14 15.33 -3.17
CA ASN A 27 -1.42 15.53 -1.75
C ASN A 27 -2.35 14.45 -1.23
N GLY A 28 -2.47 14.37 0.09
CA GLY A 28 -3.45 13.49 0.72
C GLY A 28 -3.09 12.02 0.72
N MET A 29 -1.82 11.69 0.51
CA MET A 29 -1.38 10.30 0.55
C MET A 29 -1.50 9.74 1.96
N ILE A 30 -1.90 8.48 2.05
CA ILE A 30 -2.03 7.75 3.31
C ILE A 30 -1.29 6.42 3.22
N ALA A 31 -1.01 5.82 4.37
CA ALA A 31 -0.28 4.56 4.40
C ALA A 31 -0.70 3.69 5.58
N PHE A 32 -0.64 2.39 5.39
CA PHE A 32 -0.71 1.43 6.48
C PHE A 32 0.52 0.53 6.42
N ASP A 33 1.16 0.35 7.57
CA ASP A 33 2.30 -0.56 7.73
C ASP A 33 2.14 -1.26 9.07
N VAL A 34 2.35 -2.58 9.08
CA VAL A 34 2.20 -3.38 10.31
C VAL A 34 3.14 -2.90 11.41
N THR A 35 4.26 -2.27 11.05
CA THR A 35 5.21 -1.70 12.00
C THR A 35 4.56 -0.64 12.89
N LEU A 36 3.48 0.01 12.43
CA LEU A 36 2.74 0.98 13.23
C LEU A 36 2.10 0.34 14.47
N LYS A 37 1.93 -0.98 14.47
CA LYS A 37 1.37 -1.71 15.61
C LYS A 37 2.45 -2.21 16.56
N THR A 38 3.70 -1.88 16.31
CA THR A 38 4.83 -2.26 17.14
C THR A 38 5.41 -1.04 17.86
N GLU A 39 6.34 -1.28 18.76
CA GLU A 39 7.08 -0.22 19.43
C GLU A 39 8.57 -0.40 19.13
N GLY A 40 9.34 0.67 19.33
CA GLY A 40 10.79 0.63 19.20
C GLY A 40 11.32 1.35 17.98
N GLU A 41 12.54 0.99 17.61
CA GLU A 41 13.33 1.69 16.59
C GLU A 41 12.67 1.68 15.22
N ARG A 42 12.12 0.56 14.80
CA ARG A 42 11.49 0.46 13.48
C ARG A 42 10.29 1.39 13.35
N ARG A 43 9.49 1.47 14.42
CA ARG A 43 8.35 2.40 14.43
C ARG A 43 8.81 3.84 14.37
N ARG A 44 9.85 4.17 15.10
CA ARG A 44 10.40 5.52 15.10
C ARG A 44 10.88 5.92 13.71
N ILE A 45 11.60 5.03 13.03
CA ILE A 45 12.07 5.28 11.67
C ILE A 45 10.88 5.47 10.72
N LEU A 46 9.85 4.64 10.85
CA LEU A 46 8.65 4.75 10.05
C LEU A 46 7.95 6.09 10.27
N GLU A 47 7.81 6.51 11.52
CA GLU A 47 7.19 7.79 11.85
C GLU A 47 7.97 8.96 11.26
N GLU A 48 9.30 8.89 11.27
CA GLU A 48 10.15 9.91 10.64
C GLU A 48 9.92 9.97 9.13
N ARG A 49 9.79 8.81 8.46
CA ARG A 49 9.52 8.74 7.03
C ARG A 49 8.16 9.35 6.68
N LEU A 50 7.16 9.03 7.48
CA LEU A 50 5.81 9.58 7.28
C LEU A 50 5.83 11.10 7.42
N ALA A 51 6.48 11.61 8.48
CA ALA A 51 6.57 13.05 8.70
C ALA A 51 7.33 13.75 7.57
N ALA A 52 8.42 13.16 7.09
CA ALA A 52 9.25 13.75 6.04
C ALA A 52 8.52 13.83 4.70
N THR A 53 7.59 12.92 4.44
CA THR A 53 6.88 12.85 3.14
C THR A 53 5.48 13.45 3.18
N GLY A 54 4.97 13.76 4.38
CA GLY A 54 3.61 14.26 4.53
C GLY A 54 2.54 13.17 4.39
N VAL A 55 2.93 11.91 4.36
CA VAL A 55 1.99 10.79 4.28
C VAL A 55 1.39 10.53 5.65
N VAL A 56 0.06 10.43 5.71
CA VAL A 56 -0.67 10.25 6.97
C VAL A 56 -0.91 8.76 7.21
N PRO A 57 -0.53 8.24 8.38
CA PRO A 57 -0.77 6.84 8.69
C PRO A 57 -2.23 6.55 8.97
N THR A 58 -2.69 5.36 8.59
CA THR A 58 -4.02 4.87 8.96
C THR A 58 -3.87 3.87 10.10
N ALA A 59 -4.94 3.72 10.88
CA ALA A 59 -4.93 2.85 12.05
C ALA A 59 -5.05 1.37 11.67
N SER A 60 -5.59 1.09 10.47
CA SER A 60 -5.84 -0.28 10.04
C SER A 60 -5.81 -0.38 8.53
N LEU A 61 -5.72 -1.61 8.05
CA LEU A 61 -5.81 -1.92 6.64
C LEU A 61 -7.21 -1.58 6.10
N LYS A 62 -8.23 -1.81 6.91
CA LYS A 62 -9.60 -1.45 6.54
C LYS A 62 -9.72 0.06 6.29
N GLU A 63 -9.15 0.88 7.17
CA GLU A 63 -9.16 2.33 6.99
C GLU A 63 -8.42 2.73 5.73
N LEU A 64 -7.27 2.11 5.44
CA LEU A 64 -6.52 2.37 4.22
C LEU A 64 -7.40 2.17 2.99
N THR A 65 -8.06 1.02 2.90
CA THR A 65 -8.88 0.68 1.74
C THR A 65 -10.16 1.50 1.66
N GLU A 66 -10.70 1.93 2.78
CA GLU A 66 -11.87 2.81 2.78
C GLU A 66 -11.54 4.20 2.24
N LYS A 67 -10.33 4.69 2.51
CA LYS A 67 -9.94 6.07 2.18
C LYS A 67 -9.13 6.21 0.90
N ALA A 68 -8.48 5.14 0.45
CA ALA A 68 -7.66 5.17 -0.77
C ALA A 68 -8.27 4.29 -1.84
N GLN A 69 -8.28 4.77 -3.07
CA GLN A 69 -8.77 4.05 -4.25
C GLN A 69 -7.62 3.41 -5.02
N ILE A 70 -6.45 4.04 -4.99
CA ILE A 70 -5.25 3.50 -5.64
C ILE A 70 -4.30 3.09 -4.53
N ILE A 71 -4.00 1.79 -4.46
CA ILE A 71 -3.17 1.24 -3.39
C ILE A 71 -1.93 0.62 -3.99
N PHE A 72 -0.76 1.10 -3.53
CA PHE A 72 0.53 0.54 -3.91
C PHE A 72 1.00 -0.43 -2.84
N LEU A 73 1.25 -1.67 -3.24
CA LEU A 73 1.83 -2.68 -2.37
C LEU A 73 3.35 -2.61 -2.50
N ILE A 74 4.02 -2.25 -1.41
CA ILE A 74 5.47 -2.13 -1.36
C ILE A 74 5.96 -2.74 -0.06
N VAL A 75 6.17 -4.04 -0.07
CA VAL A 75 6.64 -4.83 1.07
C VAL A 75 7.72 -5.79 0.57
N PRO A 76 8.52 -6.38 1.47
CA PRO A 76 9.45 -7.44 1.05
C PRO A 76 8.69 -8.57 0.34
N PRO A 77 9.27 -9.16 -0.72
CA PRO A 77 8.56 -10.16 -1.55
C PRO A 77 7.92 -11.31 -0.76
N LYS A 78 8.56 -11.76 0.30
CA LYS A 78 8.04 -12.88 1.10
C LYS A 78 6.73 -12.56 1.83
N PHE A 79 6.40 -11.28 1.98
CA PHE A 79 5.17 -10.85 2.66
C PHE A 79 4.09 -10.39 1.68
N ALA A 80 4.42 -10.29 0.39
CA ALA A 80 3.53 -9.68 -0.60
C ALA A 80 2.20 -10.40 -0.74
N LYS A 81 2.22 -11.72 -0.88
CA LYS A 81 1.00 -12.50 -1.06
C LYS A 81 0.07 -12.35 0.14
N ASP A 82 0.61 -12.50 1.35
CA ASP A 82 -0.20 -12.39 2.57
C ASP A 82 -0.80 -11.00 2.72
N ALA A 83 0.00 -9.96 2.47
CA ALA A 83 -0.49 -8.58 2.55
C ALA A 83 -1.60 -8.32 1.54
N ALA A 84 -1.43 -8.77 0.30
CA ALA A 84 -2.45 -8.63 -0.73
C ALA A 84 -3.73 -9.35 -0.37
N MET A 85 -3.62 -10.58 0.13
CA MET A 85 -4.78 -11.39 0.52
C MET A 85 -5.50 -10.81 1.73
N GLU A 86 -4.79 -10.18 2.65
CA GLU A 86 -5.41 -9.49 3.79
C GLU A 86 -6.18 -8.24 3.36
N ALA A 87 -5.70 -7.55 2.33
CA ALA A 87 -6.35 -6.35 1.82
C ALA A 87 -7.59 -6.65 1.00
N LEU A 88 -7.57 -7.75 0.25
CA LEU A 88 -8.61 -8.08 -0.72
C LEU A 88 -10.04 -8.05 -0.18
N PRO A 89 -10.35 -8.59 1.02
CA PRO A 89 -11.73 -8.56 1.54
C PRO A 89 -12.32 -7.16 1.71
N PHE A 90 -11.48 -6.14 1.81
CA PHE A 90 -11.91 -4.76 2.00
C PHE A 90 -11.98 -3.98 0.68
N MET A 91 -11.66 -4.61 -0.43
CA MET A 91 -11.57 -3.94 -1.72
C MET A 91 -12.75 -4.26 -2.63
N THR A 92 -13.03 -3.34 -3.54
CA THR A 92 -14.14 -3.45 -4.48
C THR A 92 -13.67 -3.08 -5.89
N GLU A 93 -14.59 -3.07 -6.84
CA GLU A 93 -14.32 -2.66 -8.22
C GLU A 93 -13.88 -1.18 -8.34
N LYS A 94 -14.01 -0.42 -7.27
CA LYS A 94 -13.56 0.97 -7.25
C LYS A 94 -12.08 1.11 -6.93
N HIS A 95 -11.43 0.03 -6.53
CA HIS A 95 -10.02 0.03 -6.17
C HIS A 95 -9.14 -0.41 -7.31
N LEU A 96 -7.95 0.17 -7.36
CA LEU A 96 -6.84 -0.28 -8.20
C LEU A 96 -5.70 -0.69 -7.27
N PHE A 97 -5.30 -1.94 -7.35
CA PHE A 97 -4.21 -2.47 -6.52
C PHE A 97 -2.96 -2.65 -7.39
N CYS A 98 -1.93 -1.88 -7.10
CA CYS A 98 -0.68 -1.88 -7.86
C CYS A 98 0.40 -2.60 -7.04
N ASP A 99 0.79 -3.77 -7.50
CA ASP A 99 1.79 -4.60 -6.83
C ASP A 99 3.18 -4.23 -7.36
N LEU A 100 3.94 -3.48 -6.56
CA LEU A 100 5.29 -3.06 -6.90
C LEU A 100 6.36 -3.96 -6.30
N THR A 101 5.98 -5.10 -5.76
CA THR A 101 6.94 -6.05 -5.20
C THR A 101 7.65 -6.82 -6.30
N THR A 102 8.88 -7.26 -5.99
CA THR A 102 9.63 -8.15 -6.88
C THR A 102 9.28 -9.58 -6.50
N ASN A 103 8.52 -10.25 -7.36
CA ASN A 103 8.08 -11.61 -7.09
C ASN A 103 8.08 -12.45 -8.36
N ARG A 104 7.99 -13.77 -8.18
CA ARG A 104 7.94 -14.68 -9.33
C ARG A 104 6.63 -14.46 -10.11
N PRO A 105 6.68 -14.62 -11.44
CA PRO A 105 5.47 -14.47 -12.26
C PRO A 105 4.31 -15.33 -11.78
N ALA A 106 4.56 -16.55 -11.32
CA ALA A 106 3.51 -17.45 -10.84
C ALA A 106 2.74 -16.85 -9.65
N VAL A 107 3.43 -16.17 -8.72
CA VAL A 107 2.77 -15.53 -7.58
C VAL A 107 1.90 -14.37 -8.05
N LYS A 108 2.41 -13.57 -8.97
CA LYS A 108 1.66 -12.42 -9.50
C LYS A 108 0.46 -12.84 -10.33
N GLU A 109 0.59 -13.92 -11.10
CA GLU A 109 -0.53 -14.49 -11.86
C GLU A 109 -1.62 -14.99 -10.91
N GLU A 110 -1.24 -15.69 -9.85
CA GLU A 110 -2.19 -16.18 -8.86
C GLU A 110 -2.94 -15.03 -8.19
N LEU A 111 -2.22 -13.99 -7.79
CA LEU A 111 -2.84 -12.81 -7.18
C LEU A 111 -3.78 -12.12 -8.17
N GLY A 112 -3.34 -11.95 -9.42
CA GLY A 112 -4.17 -11.32 -10.45
C GLY A 112 -5.47 -12.08 -10.67
N GLN A 113 -5.42 -13.40 -10.72
CA GLN A 113 -6.61 -14.22 -10.86
C GLN A 113 -7.53 -14.11 -9.65
N THR A 114 -6.97 -14.15 -8.45
CA THR A 114 -7.74 -14.07 -7.22
C THR A 114 -8.44 -12.71 -7.11
N PHE A 115 -7.74 -11.62 -7.43
CA PHE A 115 -8.32 -10.29 -7.42
C PHE A 115 -9.42 -10.15 -8.47
N ALA A 116 -9.18 -10.68 -9.67
CA ALA A 116 -10.17 -10.65 -10.76
C ALA A 116 -11.46 -11.37 -10.37
N GLN A 117 -11.38 -12.48 -9.66
CA GLN A 117 -12.55 -13.21 -9.16
C GLN A 117 -13.39 -12.38 -8.21
N ARG A 118 -12.79 -11.41 -7.54
CA ARG A 118 -13.45 -10.48 -6.62
C ARG A 118 -13.83 -9.16 -7.30
N GLY A 119 -13.55 -9.04 -8.60
CA GLY A 119 -13.86 -7.81 -9.33
C GLY A 119 -12.95 -6.64 -9.02
N VAL A 120 -11.77 -6.90 -8.45
CA VAL A 120 -10.80 -5.85 -8.09
C VAL A 120 -9.70 -5.81 -9.14
N LEU A 121 -9.36 -4.60 -9.59
CA LEU A 121 -8.29 -4.41 -10.57
C LEU A 121 -6.93 -4.60 -9.89
N TYR A 122 -6.12 -5.47 -10.49
CA TYR A 122 -4.77 -5.76 -10.02
C TYR A 122 -3.79 -5.54 -11.17
N VAL A 123 -2.75 -4.74 -10.92
CA VAL A 123 -1.64 -4.54 -11.87
C VAL A 123 -0.33 -4.76 -11.15
N ASP A 124 0.66 -5.26 -11.89
CA ASP A 124 2.01 -5.39 -11.37
C ASP A 124 3.00 -4.53 -12.16
#